data_1e89549cdf90025ec7c3d01685729004
#
_entry.id   1e89549cdf90025ec7c3d01685729004
#
_cell.length_a   1.000
_cell.length_b   1.000
_cell.length_c   1.000
_cell.angle_alpha   90.00
_cell.angle_beta   90.00
_cell.angle_gamma   90.00
#
_symmetry.space_group_name_H-M   'P 1'
#
loop_
_entity.id
_entity.type
_entity.pdbx_description
1 polymer ?
#
loop_
_entity_poly.entity_id
_entity_poly.type
_entity_poly.pdbx_seq_one_letter_code
_entity_poly.pdbx_strand_id
1 'polypeptide(L)'
;MKTKKYLFHFIFALIIFSVTNVFSENREIKVGFELKAPFIIKNNIHYEGVCIDLWEKIADSLNIKYTTVEYSLNDLIEAVENEEIDLAISPLTVTASRIKKVGFSQPYYITNLAFATKAKKDNGWVDFFSDLFSMNFLKAFSTLFFIILIFGTLVWLTERKRNPDQFREGMKGVGDGIWWSAVTMSTVGYGDKSPVTPTGRVLSMIWMFTAVIIISGLTASISSSLTVHKLKTSVSSFDDLRKISVGCVSGSGTAEFLDHYKIEYKDFHNVEEGLKAVDNDSLDAFVYDEAILKYYVHKNKYAEIIKIIPSAYFKEYFSFASNDYQLLKEVNEVLIEIIESSEWEDDLEKYGIEYRD
;
A
#
# COMPACT_ATOMS: atom_id res chain seq x y z
N MET A 1 43.37 66.15 21.63
CA MET A 1 43.51 64.67 21.40
C MET A 1 42.24 63.90 21.69
N LYS A 2 41.38 64.35 22.61
CA LYS A 2 40.13 63.60 22.96
C LYS A 2 39.03 63.64 21.87
N THR A 3 38.88 64.74 21.14
CA THR A 3 37.85 64.92 20.09
C THR A 3 38.02 64.00 18.87
N LYS A 4 39.22 63.67 18.46
CA LYS A 4 39.50 62.73 17.35
C LYS A 4 39.09 61.28 17.66
N LYS A 5 39.15 60.92 18.95
CA LYS A 5 38.76 59.57 19.39
C LYS A 5 37.24 59.33 19.34
N TYR A 6 36.45 60.34 19.68
CA TYR A 6 34.99 60.30 19.60
C TYR A 6 34.48 60.31 18.15
N LEU A 7 35.16 61.04 17.26
CA LEU A 7 34.82 61.08 15.84
C LEU A 7 35.07 59.71 15.18
N PHE A 8 36.14 59.03 15.55
CA PHE A 8 36.46 57.69 15.03
C PHE A 8 35.44 56.65 15.50
N HIS A 9 34.99 56.67 16.76
CA HIS A 9 33.97 55.75 17.27
C HIS A 9 32.60 56.05 16.68
N PHE A 10 32.26 57.33 16.41
CA PHE A 10 31.04 57.69 15.74
C PHE A 10 30.98 57.25 14.28
N ILE A 11 32.06 57.40 13.54
CA ILE A 11 32.19 56.91 12.15
C ILE A 11 32.16 55.41 12.13
N PHE A 12 32.82 54.70 13.06
CA PHE A 12 32.81 53.26 13.17
C PHE A 12 31.42 52.71 13.54
N ALA A 13 30.68 53.36 14.43
CA ALA A 13 29.28 53.06 14.75
C ALA A 13 28.35 53.32 13.56
N LEU A 14 28.58 54.37 12.77
CA LEU A 14 27.80 54.64 11.54
C LEU A 14 28.06 53.60 10.44
N ILE A 15 29.29 53.10 10.31
CA ILE A 15 29.65 52.04 9.36
C ILE A 15 29.01 50.72 9.81
N ILE A 16 28.99 50.38 11.12
CA ILE A 16 28.32 49.18 11.63
C ILE A 16 26.84 49.29 11.40
N PHE A 17 26.22 50.48 11.64
CA PHE A 17 24.80 50.70 11.44
C PHE A 17 24.40 50.68 9.96
N SER A 18 25.26 51.06 9.04
CA SER A 18 25.01 50.93 7.58
C SER A 18 25.18 49.53 7.05
N VAL A 19 26.01 48.66 7.68
CA VAL A 19 26.19 47.28 7.29
C VAL A 19 25.04 46.38 7.75
N THR A 20 24.32 46.76 8.84
CA THR A 20 23.17 46.02 9.35
C THR A 20 21.86 46.26 8.59
N ASN A 21 21.81 47.27 7.70
CA ASN A 21 20.59 47.58 6.91
C ASN A 21 20.66 47.06 5.45
N VAL A 22 21.65 46.25 5.08
CA VAL A 22 21.81 45.76 3.69
C VAL A 22 21.10 44.41 3.43
N PHE A 23 20.43 43.83 4.42
CA PHE A 23 19.73 42.55 4.22
C PHE A 23 18.25 42.60 4.56
N SER A 24 17.49 43.38 3.82
CA SER A 24 16.08 43.14 3.58
C SER A 24 15.74 43.65 2.17
N GLU A 25 16.40 43.08 1.20
CA GLU A 25 15.94 43.14 -0.17
C GLU A 25 14.65 42.27 -0.20
N ASN A 26 13.50 42.90 -0.49
CA ASN A 26 12.26 42.17 -0.77
C ASN A 26 12.51 41.30 -1.97
N ARG A 27 12.99 40.07 -1.72
CA ARG A 27 13.23 39.08 -2.78
C ARG A 27 11.86 38.68 -3.31
N GLU A 28 11.60 38.98 -4.56
CA GLU A 28 10.44 38.47 -5.29
C GLU A 28 10.89 37.32 -6.16
N ILE A 29 10.28 36.15 -5.97
CA ILE A 29 10.63 34.95 -6.72
C ILE A 29 9.43 34.43 -7.53
N LYS A 30 9.74 33.74 -8.61
CA LYS A 30 8.73 33.04 -9.42
C LYS A 30 8.59 31.59 -8.98
N VAL A 31 7.39 31.23 -8.60
CA VAL A 31 7.06 29.88 -8.13
C VAL A 31 6.19 29.18 -9.16
N GLY A 32 6.67 28.02 -9.65
CA GLY A 32 5.93 27.18 -10.56
C GLY A 32 5.27 26.01 -9.87
N PHE A 33 4.15 25.56 -10.43
CA PHE A 33 3.49 24.35 -9.95
C PHE A 33 2.66 23.65 -11.04
N GLU A 34 2.41 22.35 -10.82
CA GLU A 34 1.47 21.53 -11.58
C GLU A 34 0.20 21.30 -10.74
N LEU A 35 -0.97 21.32 -11.38
CA LEU A 35 -2.22 20.94 -10.72
C LEU A 35 -2.22 19.43 -10.45
N LYS A 36 -2.17 19.07 -9.16
CA LYS A 36 -2.14 17.67 -8.71
C LYS A 36 -2.84 17.52 -7.35
N ALA A 37 -4.13 17.29 -7.38
CA ALA A 37 -4.90 17.06 -6.16
C ALA A 37 -4.48 15.78 -5.41
N PRO A 38 -4.46 15.80 -4.07
CA PRO A 38 -4.87 16.86 -3.16
C PRO A 38 -3.77 17.86 -2.79
N PHE A 39 -2.60 17.77 -3.40
CA PHE A 39 -1.46 18.64 -3.10
C PHE A 39 -1.59 20.03 -3.66
N ILE A 40 -2.15 20.16 -4.88
CA ILE A 40 -2.49 21.44 -5.50
C ILE A 40 -3.81 21.30 -6.25
N ILE A 41 -4.79 22.08 -5.79
CA ILE A 41 -6.17 22.07 -6.29
C ILE A 41 -6.49 23.49 -6.77
N LYS A 42 -7.15 23.60 -7.92
CA LYS A 42 -7.67 24.87 -8.43
C LYS A 42 -9.14 24.99 -8.04
N ASN A 43 -9.45 25.98 -7.22
CA ASN A 43 -10.81 26.32 -6.84
C ASN A 43 -11.17 27.69 -7.38
N ASN A 44 -11.81 27.75 -8.54
CA ASN A 44 -12.11 28.95 -9.30
C ASN A 44 -10.84 29.78 -9.61
N ILE A 45 -10.58 30.84 -8.83
CA ILE A 45 -9.46 31.79 -9.01
C ILE A 45 -8.33 31.49 -8.03
N HIS A 46 -8.60 30.72 -6.98
CA HIS A 46 -7.62 30.42 -5.93
C HIS A 46 -7.05 29.03 -6.06
N TYR A 47 -5.81 28.89 -5.62
CA TYR A 47 -5.15 27.58 -5.47
C TYR A 47 -5.15 27.23 -3.99
N GLU A 48 -5.39 25.96 -3.71
CA GLU A 48 -5.37 25.39 -2.36
C GLU A 48 -4.73 23.99 -2.40
N GLY A 49 -4.38 23.43 -1.28
CA GLY A 49 -3.78 22.08 -1.20
C GLY A 49 -2.54 22.09 -0.34
N VAL A 50 -2.06 20.88 -0.01
CA VAL A 50 -0.93 20.67 0.89
C VAL A 50 0.31 21.49 0.50
N CYS A 51 0.67 21.51 -0.78
CA CYS A 51 1.84 22.23 -1.26
C CYS A 51 1.66 23.74 -1.18
N ILE A 52 0.44 24.26 -1.41
CA ILE A 52 0.14 25.68 -1.34
C ILE A 52 0.21 26.14 0.12
N ASP A 53 -0.50 25.46 1.03
CA ASP A 53 -0.51 25.81 2.45
C ASP A 53 0.91 25.74 3.05
N LEU A 54 1.68 24.70 2.69
CA LEU A 54 3.06 24.54 3.12
C LEU A 54 3.96 25.67 2.61
N TRP A 55 3.83 26.01 1.32
CA TRP A 55 4.62 27.09 0.73
C TRP A 55 4.27 28.43 1.32
N GLU A 56 2.98 28.74 1.55
CA GLU A 56 2.56 29.98 2.20
C GLU A 56 3.22 30.12 3.58
N LYS A 57 3.21 29.10 4.41
CA LYS A 57 3.89 29.10 5.72
C LYS A 57 5.40 29.36 5.59
N ILE A 58 6.05 28.73 4.62
CA ILE A 58 7.50 28.93 4.37
C ILE A 58 7.78 30.35 3.89
N ALA A 59 7.02 30.83 2.91
CA ALA A 59 7.21 32.17 2.35
C ALA A 59 6.98 33.27 3.40
N ASP A 60 5.96 33.12 4.25
CA ASP A 60 5.69 34.02 5.36
C ASP A 60 6.84 34.02 6.37
N SER A 61 7.35 32.86 6.76
CA SER A 61 8.47 32.74 7.69
C SER A 61 9.75 33.40 7.16
N LEU A 62 10.03 33.21 5.85
CA LEU A 62 11.19 33.81 5.20
C LEU A 62 10.98 35.23 4.68
N ASN A 63 9.76 35.79 4.84
CA ASN A 63 9.38 37.11 4.31
C ASN A 63 9.66 37.25 2.80
N ILE A 64 9.35 36.18 2.02
CA ILE A 64 9.53 36.12 0.58
C ILE A 64 8.24 36.55 -0.13
N LYS A 65 8.35 37.50 -1.08
CA LYS A 65 7.27 37.80 -2.02
C LYS A 65 7.42 36.90 -3.24
N TYR A 66 6.29 36.42 -3.75
CA TYR A 66 6.34 35.51 -4.90
C TYR A 66 5.17 35.74 -5.87
N THR A 67 5.40 35.34 -7.11
CA THR A 67 4.38 35.18 -8.14
C THR A 67 4.26 33.75 -8.54
N THR A 68 3.07 33.29 -8.94
CA THR A 68 2.80 31.89 -9.25
C THR A 68 2.51 31.67 -10.73
N VAL A 69 3.01 30.55 -11.29
CA VAL A 69 2.77 30.14 -12.68
C VAL A 69 2.42 28.67 -12.74
N GLU A 70 1.35 28.32 -13.47
CA GLU A 70 0.90 26.95 -13.67
C GLU A 70 1.63 26.29 -14.86
N TYR A 71 2.14 25.08 -14.71
CA TYR A 71 2.86 24.30 -15.72
C TYR A 71 2.28 22.88 -15.84
N SER A 72 2.61 22.20 -16.93
CA SER A 72 2.55 20.73 -16.97
C SER A 72 3.75 20.13 -16.23
N LEU A 73 3.70 18.82 -15.87
CA LEU A 73 4.79 18.16 -15.11
C LEU A 73 6.15 18.29 -15.81
N ASN A 74 6.20 18.03 -17.11
CA ASN A 74 7.48 18.06 -17.85
C ASN A 74 7.98 19.48 -18.02
N ASP A 75 7.09 20.42 -18.38
CA ASP A 75 7.46 21.84 -18.53
C ASP A 75 7.90 22.45 -17.20
N LEU A 76 7.33 22.01 -16.05
CA LEU A 76 7.70 22.49 -14.72
C LEU A 76 9.17 22.17 -14.39
N ILE A 77 9.62 20.95 -14.68
CA ILE A 77 11.00 20.53 -14.44
C ILE A 77 11.95 21.27 -15.39
N GLU A 78 11.57 21.42 -16.65
CA GLU A 78 12.35 22.18 -17.64
C GLU A 78 12.43 23.67 -17.26
N ALA A 79 11.37 24.26 -16.74
CA ALA A 79 11.36 25.66 -16.29
C ALA A 79 12.32 25.89 -15.10
N VAL A 80 12.46 24.90 -14.18
CA VAL A 80 13.48 24.96 -13.13
C VAL A 80 14.88 24.77 -13.70
N GLU A 81 15.06 23.78 -14.61
CA GLU A 81 16.34 23.49 -15.25
C GLU A 81 16.87 24.70 -16.02
N ASN A 82 15.98 25.42 -16.70
CA ASN A 82 16.31 26.62 -17.50
C ASN A 82 16.30 27.93 -16.70
N GLU A 83 16.07 27.88 -15.37
CA GLU A 83 15.99 29.06 -14.49
C GLU A 83 14.87 30.06 -14.91
N GLU A 84 13.80 29.57 -15.55
CA GLU A 84 12.61 30.39 -15.88
C GLU A 84 11.76 30.67 -14.65
N ILE A 85 11.82 29.77 -13.66
CA ILE A 85 11.25 29.88 -12.32
C ILE A 85 12.31 29.56 -11.26
N ASP A 86 12.17 30.18 -10.10
CA ASP A 86 13.11 30.02 -9.00
C ASP A 86 12.85 28.75 -8.18
N LEU A 87 11.56 28.36 -8.04
CA LEU A 87 11.14 27.22 -7.22
C LEU A 87 9.92 26.54 -7.81
N ALA A 88 9.92 25.23 -7.80
CA ALA A 88 8.75 24.40 -8.08
C ALA A 88 8.19 23.81 -6.78
N ILE A 89 6.91 24.07 -6.46
CA ILE A 89 6.27 23.64 -5.20
C ILE A 89 5.30 22.46 -5.35
N SER A 90 5.39 21.70 -6.44
CA SER A 90 4.55 20.52 -6.68
C SER A 90 5.02 19.28 -5.93
N PRO A 91 4.19 18.23 -5.79
CA PRO A 91 4.60 16.94 -5.25
C PRO A 91 5.49 16.21 -6.29
N LEU A 92 6.73 16.68 -6.41
CA LEU A 92 7.69 16.13 -7.34
C LEU A 92 8.41 14.94 -6.72
N THR A 93 8.21 13.75 -7.30
CA THR A 93 8.99 12.57 -6.92
C THR A 93 10.46 12.78 -7.21
N VAL A 94 11.30 12.57 -6.21
CA VAL A 94 12.76 12.62 -6.35
C VAL A 94 13.22 11.37 -7.10
N THR A 95 13.73 11.53 -8.33
CA THR A 95 14.27 10.43 -9.14
C THR A 95 15.72 10.67 -9.52
N ALA A 96 16.45 9.60 -9.85
CA ALA A 96 17.85 9.70 -10.25
C ALA A 96 18.06 10.50 -11.55
N SER A 97 17.05 10.52 -12.44
CA SER A 97 17.07 11.32 -13.67
C SER A 97 16.91 12.81 -13.36
N ARG A 98 15.95 13.16 -12.47
CA ARG A 98 15.62 14.53 -12.13
C ARG A 98 16.68 15.22 -11.27
N ILE A 99 17.32 14.48 -10.33
CA ILE A 99 18.45 15.03 -9.52
C ILE A 99 19.62 15.49 -10.39
N LYS A 100 19.80 14.93 -11.59
CA LYS A 100 20.85 15.36 -12.51
C LYS A 100 20.55 16.70 -13.17
N LYS A 101 19.30 17.14 -13.16
CA LYS A 101 18.80 18.34 -13.83
C LYS A 101 18.55 19.47 -12.86
N VAL A 102 17.95 19.17 -11.71
CA VAL A 102 17.51 20.15 -10.72
C VAL A 102 17.86 19.73 -9.30
N GLY A 103 18.03 20.71 -8.41
CA GLY A 103 18.16 20.47 -6.98
C GLY A 103 16.79 20.21 -6.33
N PHE A 104 16.78 19.46 -5.23
CA PHE A 104 15.57 19.15 -4.47
C PHE A 104 15.70 19.59 -3.02
N SER A 105 14.58 19.99 -2.43
CA SER A 105 14.45 20.20 -0.97
C SER A 105 14.53 18.85 -0.24
N GLN A 106 14.56 18.90 1.11
CA GLN A 106 14.21 17.73 1.90
C GLN A 106 12.78 17.30 1.55
N PRO A 107 12.46 15.99 1.60
CA PRO A 107 11.11 15.52 1.37
C PRO A 107 10.16 16.02 2.45
N TYR A 108 9.03 16.59 2.05
CA TYR A 108 7.96 16.98 2.96
C TYR A 108 6.88 15.91 3.11
N TYR A 109 6.81 14.98 2.19
CA TYR A 109 5.86 13.86 2.25
C TYR A 109 6.45 12.58 1.63
N ILE A 110 6.13 11.45 2.23
CA ILE A 110 6.54 10.14 1.73
C ILE A 110 5.27 9.34 1.44
N THR A 111 5.14 8.88 0.20
CA THR A 111 4.04 8.03 -0.23
C THR A 111 4.54 6.67 -0.71
N ASN A 112 3.63 5.70 -0.82
CA ASN A 112 3.93 4.45 -1.49
C ASN A 112 3.44 4.50 -2.93
N LEU A 113 4.08 3.75 -3.82
CA LEU A 113 3.45 3.34 -5.06
C LEU A 113 2.26 2.44 -4.75
N ALA A 114 1.14 2.62 -5.44
CA ALA A 114 -0.03 1.79 -5.27
C ALA A 114 -0.65 1.38 -6.60
N PHE A 115 -1.44 0.30 -6.57
CA PHE A 115 -2.15 -0.23 -7.72
C PHE A 115 -3.65 0.01 -7.51
N ALA A 116 -4.27 0.74 -8.43
CA ALA A 116 -5.71 0.83 -8.52
C ALA A 116 -6.21 -0.29 -9.45
N THR A 117 -6.98 -1.22 -8.93
CA THR A 117 -7.53 -2.36 -9.67
C THR A 117 -9.02 -2.45 -9.43
N LYS A 118 -9.75 -3.08 -10.36
CA LYS A 118 -11.18 -3.30 -10.15
C LYS A 118 -11.42 -4.19 -8.93
N ALA A 119 -12.29 -3.74 -8.03
CA ALA A 119 -12.72 -4.56 -6.91
C ALA A 119 -13.50 -5.76 -7.44
N LYS A 120 -13.04 -6.97 -7.13
CA LYS A 120 -13.86 -8.15 -7.41
C LYS A 120 -15.13 -8.07 -6.57
N LYS A 121 -16.29 -8.19 -7.21
CA LYS A 121 -17.53 -8.41 -6.47
C LYS A 121 -17.37 -9.72 -5.69
N ASP A 122 -17.25 -9.60 -4.36
CA ASP A 122 -17.29 -10.75 -3.47
C ASP A 122 -18.68 -11.40 -3.58
N ASN A 123 -18.80 -12.41 -4.43
CA ASN A 123 -19.92 -13.33 -4.40
C ASN A 123 -19.66 -14.37 -3.28
N GLY A 124 -19.52 -13.90 -2.04
CA GLY A 124 -19.00 -14.65 -0.89
C GLY A 124 -19.50 -16.11 -0.79
N TRP A 125 -20.78 -16.39 -1.11
CA TRP A 125 -21.31 -17.75 -1.12
C TRP A 125 -20.87 -18.57 -2.35
N VAL A 126 -20.81 -17.97 -3.53
CA VAL A 126 -20.39 -18.65 -4.77
C VAL A 126 -18.92 -18.99 -4.70
N ASP A 127 -18.09 -18.05 -4.24
CA ASP A 127 -16.65 -18.24 -4.07
C ASP A 127 -16.39 -19.30 -2.98
N PHE A 128 -17.11 -19.26 -1.87
CA PHE A 128 -17.04 -20.29 -0.82
C PHE A 128 -17.35 -21.70 -1.35
N PHE A 129 -18.44 -21.85 -2.11
CA PHE A 129 -18.77 -23.16 -2.70
C PHE A 129 -17.77 -23.58 -3.78
N SER A 130 -17.27 -22.65 -4.58
CA SER A 130 -16.21 -22.91 -5.57
C SER A 130 -14.95 -23.46 -4.91
N ASP A 131 -14.53 -22.88 -3.79
CA ASP A 131 -13.37 -23.33 -3.02
C ASP A 131 -13.62 -24.70 -2.37
N LEU A 132 -14.82 -24.93 -1.87
CA LEU A 132 -15.22 -26.22 -1.27
C LEU A 132 -15.18 -27.36 -2.29
N PHE A 133 -15.42 -27.09 -3.57
CA PHE A 133 -15.29 -28.05 -4.67
C PHE A 133 -13.96 -27.95 -5.41
N SER A 134 -12.98 -27.23 -4.88
CA SER A 134 -11.66 -27.15 -5.47
C SER A 134 -10.96 -28.53 -5.47
N MET A 135 -10.10 -28.76 -6.47
CA MET A 135 -9.33 -30.01 -6.58
C MET A 135 -8.48 -30.29 -5.34
N ASN A 136 -8.00 -29.25 -4.67
CA ASN A 136 -7.22 -29.38 -3.44
C ASN A 136 -8.08 -29.86 -2.26
N PHE A 137 -9.30 -29.31 -2.13
CA PHE A 137 -10.25 -29.74 -1.10
C PHE A 137 -10.69 -31.19 -1.34
N LEU A 138 -11.02 -31.56 -2.59
CA LEU A 138 -11.37 -32.92 -2.94
C LEU A 138 -10.24 -33.92 -2.64
N LYS A 139 -8.99 -33.57 -2.91
CA LYS A 139 -7.82 -34.40 -2.54
C LYS A 139 -7.71 -34.57 -1.03
N ALA A 140 -7.84 -33.49 -0.26
CA ALA A 140 -7.78 -33.53 1.21
C ALA A 140 -8.91 -34.42 1.78
N PHE A 141 -10.12 -34.22 1.30
CA PHE A 141 -11.30 -35.02 1.70
C PHE A 141 -11.16 -36.50 1.34
N SER A 142 -10.67 -36.79 0.13
CA SER A 142 -10.41 -38.19 -0.29
C SER A 142 -9.33 -38.84 0.58
N THR A 143 -8.26 -38.12 0.89
CA THR A 143 -7.20 -38.60 1.78
C THR A 143 -7.76 -38.95 3.15
N LEU A 144 -8.58 -38.06 3.72
CA LEU A 144 -9.25 -38.26 5.00
C LEU A 144 -10.15 -39.51 4.97
N PHE A 145 -10.95 -39.67 3.93
CA PHE A 145 -11.81 -40.82 3.73
C PHE A 145 -11.01 -42.12 3.70
N PHE A 146 -9.88 -42.18 2.96
CA PHE A 146 -9.01 -43.31 2.93
C PHE A 146 -8.40 -43.67 4.29
N ILE A 147 -8.03 -42.67 5.08
CA ILE A 147 -7.50 -42.88 6.45
C ILE A 147 -8.56 -43.50 7.35
N ILE A 148 -9.83 -42.99 7.31
CA ILE A 148 -10.95 -43.57 8.02
C ILE A 148 -11.17 -45.06 7.64
N LEU A 149 -11.10 -45.36 6.33
CA LEU A 149 -11.20 -46.75 5.83
C LEU A 149 -10.09 -47.64 6.39
N ILE A 150 -8.86 -47.17 6.39
CA ILE A 150 -7.70 -47.92 6.87
C ILE A 150 -7.88 -48.23 8.38
N PHE A 151 -8.07 -47.22 9.22
CA PHE A 151 -8.20 -47.45 10.66
C PHE A 151 -9.45 -48.24 11.02
N GLY A 152 -10.57 -47.99 10.36
CA GLY A 152 -11.80 -48.74 10.55
C GLY A 152 -11.62 -50.21 10.22
N THR A 153 -10.94 -50.54 9.10
CA THR A 153 -10.63 -51.91 8.69
C THR A 153 -9.64 -52.58 9.63
N LEU A 154 -8.61 -51.85 10.08
CA LEU A 154 -7.61 -52.41 11.03
C LEU A 154 -8.26 -52.75 12.37
N VAL A 155 -9.11 -51.90 12.93
CA VAL A 155 -9.82 -52.19 14.18
C VAL A 155 -10.78 -53.36 13.99
N TRP A 156 -11.58 -53.39 12.91
CA TRP A 156 -12.43 -54.50 12.58
C TRP A 156 -11.66 -55.83 12.53
N LEU A 157 -10.49 -55.88 11.90
CA LEU A 157 -9.64 -57.06 11.81
C LEU A 157 -9.23 -57.62 13.18
N THR A 158 -8.98 -56.74 14.15
CA THR A 158 -8.59 -57.13 15.52
C THR A 158 -9.79 -57.56 16.36
N GLU A 159 -11.01 -57.00 16.11
CA GLU A 159 -12.20 -57.19 16.93
C GLU A 159 -13.13 -58.32 16.45
N ARG A 160 -13.23 -58.55 15.12
CA ARG A 160 -14.24 -59.43 14.49
C ARG A 160 -14.41 -60.79 15.13
N LYS A 161 -13.32 -61.38 15.72
CA LYS A 161 -13.34 -62.72 16.31
C LYS A 161 -13.66 -62.71 17.82
N ARG A 162 -13.37 -61.60 18.52
CA ARG A 162 -13.50 -61.49 19.97
C ARG A 162 -14.65 -60.56 20.43
N ASN A 163 -15.17 -59.77 19.48
CA ASN A 163 -16.26 -58.83 19.70
C ASN A 163 -17.29 -58.88 18.53
N PRO A 164 -17.84 -60.04 18.20
CA PRO A 164 -18.71 -60.21 17.04
C PRO A 164 -20.04 -59.48 17.17
N ASP A 165 -20.50 -59.18 18.38
CA ASP A 165 -21.74 -58.42 18.62
C ASP A 165 -21.65 -56.96 18.13
N GLN A 166 -20.49 -56.36 18.25
CA GLN A 166 -20.26 -54.99 17.82
C GLN A 166 -19.54 -54.90 16.45
N PHE A 167 -18.66 -55.85 16.11
CA PHE A 167 -17.92 -55.93 14.85
C PHE A 167 -18.19 -57.25 14.15
N ARG A 168 -19.26 -57.31 13.34
CA ARG A 168 -19.72 -58.50 12.63
C ARG A 168 -18.68 -59.06 11.70
N GLU A 169 -18.81 -60.28 11.27
CA GLU A 169 -17.97 -60.86 10.25
C GLU A 169 -18.37 -60.39 8.83
N GLY A 170 -17.41 -60.45 7.89
CA GLY A 170 -17.61 -60.11 6.49
C GLY A 170 -17.77 -58.63 6.21
N MET A 171 -18.32 -58.28 5.04
CA MET A 171 -18.48 -56.90 4.58
C MET A 171 -19.28 -56.00 5.50
N LYS A 172 -20.28 -56.58 6.22
CA LYS A 172 -21.06 -55.83 7.21
C LYS A 172 -20.19 -55.38 8.37
N GLY A 173 -19.23 -56.20 8.79
CA GLY A 173 -18.32 -55.86 9.87
C GLY A 173 -17.27 -54.84 9.45
N VAL A 174 -16.81 -54.81 8.18
CA VAL A 174 -15.99 -53.74 7.67
C VAL A 174 -16.71 -52.40 7.78
N GLY A 175 -18.03 -52.38 7.45
CA GLY A 175 -18.88 -51.20 7.63
C GLY A 175 -18.98 -50.78 9.10
N ASP A 176 -19.04 -51.75 10.05
CA ASP A 176 -19.07 -51.48 11.49
C ASP A 176 -17.76 -50.81 11.95
N GLY A 177 -16.61 -51.27 11.42
CA GLY A 177 -15.31 -50.64 11.70
C GLY A 177 -15.18 -49.23 11.13
N ILE A 178 -15.63 -49.02 9.89
CA ILE A 178 -15.63 -47.70 9.25
C ILE A 178 -16.53 -46.73 10.02
N TRP A 179 -17.75 -47.17 10.39
CA TRP A 179 -18.66 -46.41 11.23
C TRP A 179 -18.00 -45.99 12.55
N TRP A 180 -17.39 -46.94 13.27
CA TRP A 180 -16.67 -46.64 14.51
C TRP A 180 -15.56 -45.62 14.30
N SER A 181 -14.77 -45.79 13.24
CA SER A 181 -13.67 -44.87 12.91
C SER A 181 -14.18 -43.43 12.67
N ALA A 182 -15.26 -43.28 11.89
CA ALA A 182 -15.88 -42.01 11.59
C ALA A 182 -16.46 -41.34 12.84
N VAL A 183 -17.19 -42.10 13.67
CA VAL A 183 -17.81 -41.61 14.92
C VAL A 183 -16.74 -41.19 15.93
N THR A 184 -15.64 -41.96 16.01
CA THR A 184 -14.49 -41.61 16.88
C THR A 184 -13.80 -40.34 16.39
N MET A 185 -13.57 -40.22 15.09
CA MET A 185 -12.96 -39.03 14.50
C MET A 185 -13.78 -37.77 14.71
N SER A 186 -15.10 -37.86 14.54
CA SER A 186 -16.01 -36.72 14.74
C SER A 186 -16.19 -36.35 16.22
N THR A 187 -15.56 -37.07 17.14
CA THR A 187 -15.67 -36.92 18.60
C THR A 187 -17.11 -37.05 19.15
N VAL A 188 -18.03 -37.59 18.37
CA VAL A 188 -19.44 -37.84 18.80
C VAL A 188 -19.52 -38.99 19.80
N GLY A 189 -18.84 -40.14 19.51
CA GLY A 189 -18.70 -41.24 20.43
C GLY A 189 -20.01 -41.84 20.93
N TYR A 190 -20.88 -42.31 20.05
CA TYR A 190 -22.17 -42.90 20.45
C TYR A 190 -22.08 -44.06 21.46
N GLY A 191 -20.91 -44.73 21.55
CA GLY A 191 -20.70 -45.84 22.47
C GLY A 191 -21.30 -47.15 22.03
N ASP A 192 -21.91 -47.21 20.84
CA ASP A 192 -22.52 -48.39 20.24
C ASP A 192 -21.48 -49.42 19.77
N LYS A 193 -20.27 -48.96 19.51
CA LYS A 193 -19.11 -49.77 19.11
C LYS A 193 -17.86 -49.33 19.84
N SER A 194 -17.20 -50.26 20.53
CA SER A 194 -15.93 -49.98 21.22
C SER A 194 -14.99 -51.19 21.17
N PRO A 195 -13.73 -51.02 20.87
CA PRO A 195 -12.74 -52.11 20.88
C PRO A 195 -12.49 -52.68 22.28
N VAL A 196 -12.58 -54.00 22.41
CA VAL A 196 -12.35 -54.74 23.66
C VAL A 196 -11.00 -55.44 23.72
N THR A 197 -10.38 -55.75 22.54
CA THR A 197 -9.10 -56.41 22.48
C THR A 197 -7.96 -55.47 22.83
N PRO A 198 -6.83 -55.91 23.45
CA PRO A 198 -5.69 -55.04 23.73
C PRO A 198 -5.12 -54.41 22.48
N THR A 199 -5.00 -55.15 21.37
CA THR A 199 -4.54 -54.60 20.07
C THR A 199 -5.51 -53.58 19.49
N GLY A 200 -6.83 -53.84 19.55
CA GLY A 200 -7.84 -52.90 19.13
C GLY A 200 -7.80 -51.60 19.93
N ARG A 201 -7.61 -51.68 21.25
CA ARG A 201 -7.46 -50.48 22.11
C ARG A 201 -6.22 -49.64 21.81
N VAL A 202 -5.07 -50.31 21.52
CA VAL A 202 -3.85 -49.58 21.12
C VAL A 202 -4.07 -48.88 19.77
N LEU A 203 -4.65 -49.56 18.78
CA LEU A 203 -4.99 -48.95 17.46
C LEU A 203 -5.97 -47.79 17.62
N SER A 204 -6.96 -47.95 18.51
CA SER A 204 -7.93 -46.90 18.79
C SER A 204 -7.27 -45.66 19.42
N MET A 205 -6.32 -45.84 20.33
CA MET A 205 -5.58 -44.74 20.94
C MET A 205 -4.77 -43.99 19.89
N ILE A 206 -4.06 -44.69 19.01
CA ILE A 206 -3.33 -44.08 17.91
C ILE A 206 -4.29 -43.31 16.99
N TRP A 207 -5.45 -43.92 16.67
CA TRP A 207 -6.46 -43.27 15.84
C TRP A 207 -7.02 -42.00 16.46
N MET A 208 -7.36 -42.02 17.75
CA MET A 208 -7.90 -40.85 18.47
C MET A 208 -6.94 -39.64 18.40
N PHE A 209 -5.64 -39.84 18.68
CA PHE A 209 -4.65 -38.77 18.55
C PHE A 209 -4.46 -38.32 17.11
N THR A 210 -4.38 -39.24 16.17
CA THR A 210 -4.26 -38.92 14.74
C THR A 210 -5.45 -38.13 14.24
N ALA A 211 -6.67 -38.53 14.62
CA ALA A 211 -7.90 -37.86 14.25
C ALA A 211 -7.95 -36.40 14.73
N VAL A 212 -7.56 -36.14 15.98
CA VAL A 212 -7.50 -34.79 16.55
C VAL A 212 -6.53 -33.88 15.75
N ILE A 213 -5.35 -34.42 15.43
CA ILE A 213 -4.35 -33.69 14.64
C ILE A 213 -4.89 -33.35 13.25
N ILE A 214 -5.52 -34.33 12.57
CA ILE A 214 -6.08 -34.15 11.24
C ILE A 214 -7.20 -33.12 11.22
N ILE A 215 -8.15 -33.19 12.19
CA ILE A 215 -9.26 -32.23 12.27
C ILE A 215 -8.71 -30.82 12.55
N SER A 216 -7.77 -30.69 13.47
CA SER A 216 -7.15 -29.40 13.79
C SER A 216 -6.45 -28.80 12.57
N GLY A 217 -5.69 -29.61 11.83
CA GLY A 217 -5.02 -29.21 10.60
C GLY A 217 -6.01 -28.81 9.50
N LEU A 218 -7.10 -29.56 9.32
CA LEU A 218 -8.15 -29.24 8.35
C LEU A 218 -8.85 -27.92 8.70
N THR A 219 -9.20 -27.72 9.95
CA THR A 219 -9.83 -26.47 10.43
C THR A 219 -8.90 -25.28 10.22
N ALA A 220 -7.61 -25.41 10.55
CA ALA A 220 -6.60 -24.36 10.32
C ALA A 220 -6.45 -24.07 8.82
N SER A 221 -6.43 -25.09 7.96
CA SER A 221 -6.33 -24.95 6.51
C SER A 221 -7.54 -24.20 5.93
N ILE A 222 -8.76 -24.56 6.34
CA ILE A 222 -9.99 -23.88 5.91
C ILE A 222 -9.99 -22.41 6.36
N SER A 223 -9.66 -22.17 7.62
CA SER A 223 -9.59 -20.81 8.18
C SER A 223 -8.56 -19.95 7.45
N SER A 224 -7.37 -20.50 7.17
CA SER A 224 -6.32 -19.83 6.41
C SER A 224 -6.76 -19.54 4.97
N SER A 225 -7.42 -20.50 4.30
CA SER A 225 -7.92 -20.33 2.93
C SER A 225 -8.95 -19.20 2.84
N LEU A 226 -9.88 -19.13 3.77
CA LEU A 226 -10.89 -18.07 3.84
C LEU A 226 -10.25 -16.68 4.07
N THR A 227 -9.19 -16.62 4.87
CA THR A 227 -8.47 -15.36 5.14
C THR A 227 -7.66 -14.92 3.92
N VAL A 228 -6.94 -15.83 3.29
CA VAL A 228 -6.11 -15.55 2.09
C VAL A 228 -6.99 -15.17 0.89
N HIS A 229 -8.19 -15.75 0.76
CA HIS A 229 -9.10 -15.42 -0.35
C HIS A 229 -9.59 -13.96 -0.28
N LYS A 230 -9.84 -13.45 0.92
CA LYS A 230 -10.16 -12.02 1.13
C LYS A 230 -9.00 -11.09 0.79
N LEU A 231 -7.75 -11.60 0.78
CA LEU A 231 -6.55 -10.84 0.46
C LEU A 231 -6.06 -11.03 -0.99
N LYS A 232 -6.54 -12.03 -1.72
CA LYS A 232 -6.20 -12.25 -3.12
C LYS A 232 -6.94 -11.26 -4.02
N THR A 233 -6.39 -10.08 -4.14
CA THR A 233 -6.56 -9.22 -5.31
C THR A 233 -5.78 -9.83 -6.47
N SER A 234 -6.22 -9.56 -7.70
CA SER A 234 -5.57 -10.05 -8.93
C SER A 234 -4.11 -9.60 -9.07
N VAL A 235 -3.71 -8.57 -8.33
CA VAL A 235 -2.35 -8.02 -8.28
C VAL A 235 -1.90 -7.99 -6.82
N SER A 236 -0.96 -8.83 -6.45
CA SER A 236 -0.40 -8.89 -5.09
C SER A 236 1.10 -8.57 -5.05
N SER A 237 1.76 -8.56 -6.22
CA SER A 237 3.19 -8.29 -6.35
C SER A 237 3.51 -7.59 -7.67
N PHE A 238 4.70 -7.00 -7.76
CA PHE A 238 5.22 -6.40 -8.99
C PHE A 238 5.36 -7.39 -10.15
N ASP A 239 5.65 -8.65 -9.87
CA ASP A 239 5.74 -9.68 -10.91
C ASP A 239 4.39 -9.95 -11.58
N ASP A 240 3.29 -9.68 -10.89
CA ASP A 240 1.96 -9.81 -11.46
C ASP A 240 1.68 -8.72 -12.51
N LEU A 241 2.27 -7.53 -12.36
CA LEU A 241 2.12 -6.43 -13.33
C LEU A 241 2.63 -6.79 -14.73
N ARG A 242 3.60 -7.70 -14.83
CA ARG A 242 4.14 -8.16 -16.12
C ARG A 242 3.17 -9.00 -16.95
N LYS A 243 2.07 -9.46 -16.33
CA LYS A 243 1.11 -10.41 -16.92
C LYS A 243 -0.22 -9.77 -17.26
N ILE A 244 -0.39 -8.49 -16.94
CA ILE A 244 -1.66 -7.76 -17.05
C ILE A 244 -1.44 -6.44 -17.79
N SER A 245 -2.51 -5.81 -18.23
CA SER A 245 -2.45 -4.48 -18.83
C SER A 245 -2.31 -3.43 -17.71
N VAL A 246 -1.19 -2.71 -17.74
CA VAL A 246 -0.85 -1.67 -16.77
C VAL A 246 -0.92 -0.30 -17.41
N GLY A 247 -1.32 0.72 -16.66
CA GLY A 247 -1.25 2.12 -17.07
C GLY A 247 -0.64 2.99 -15.97
N CYS A 248 -0.06 4.12 -16.37
CA CYS A 248 0.39 5.17 -15.46
C CYS A 248 0.32 6.55 -16.14
N VAL A 249 0.58 7.62 -15.39
CA VAL A 249 0.69 8.96 -15.96
C VAL A 249 2.04 9.12 -16.66
N SER A 250 2.00 9.59 -17.91
CA SER A 250 3.19 9.82 -18.72
C SER A 250 4.15 10.83 -18.08
N GLY A 251 5.46 10.55 -18.12
CA GLY A 251 6.50 11.41 -17.55
C GLY A 251 6.54 11.49 -16.02
N SER A 252 5.71 10.70 -15.32
CA SER A 252 5.72 10.64 -13.86
C SER A 252 6.91 9.84 -13.31
N GLY A 253 7.20 10.00 -12.00
CA GLY A 253 8.16 9.13 -11.30
C GLY A 253 7.77 7.65 -11.37
N THR A 254 6.48 7.37 -11.36
CA THR A 254 5.91 6.03 -11.57
C THR A 254 6.27 5.47 -12.96
N ALA A 255 6.19 6.28 -14.03
CA ALA A 255 6.59 5.86 -15.37
C ALA A 255 8.07 5.49 -15.42
N GLU A 256 8.96 6.35 -14.88
CA GLU A 256 10.40 6.06 -14.77
C GLU A 256 10.66 4.76 -13.98
N PHE A 257 9.88 4.53 -12.93
CA PHE A 257 9.96 3.32 -12.13
C PHE A 257 9.58 2.07 -12.96
N LEU A 258 8.44 2.10 -13.67
CA LEU A 258 7.99 0.98 -14.51
C LEU A 258 9.00 0.68 -15.63
N ASP A 259 9.59 1.70 -16.25
CA ASP A 259 10.66 1.58 -17.24
C ASP A 259 11.90 0.89 -16.65
N HIS A 260 12.32 1.31 -15.45
CA HIS A 260 13.48 0.71 -14.76
C HIS A 260 13.29 -0.79 -14.54
N TYR A 261 12.07 -1.23 -14.17
CA TYR A 261 11.72 -2.63 -13.97
C TYR A 261 11.28 -3.35 -15.24
N LYS A 262 11.29 -2.68 -16.40
CA LYS A 262 10.88 -3.22 -17.72
C LYS A 262 9.46 -3.78 -17.68
N ILE A 263 8.55 -3.04 -17.09
CA ILE A 263 7.12 -3.33 -17.07
C ILE A 263 6.48 -2.48 -18.17
N GLU A 264 5.85 -3.14 -19.15
CA GLU A 264 5.12 -2.43 -20.20
C GLU A 264 3.86 -1.78 -19.64
N TYR A 265 3.58 -0.54 -20.05
CA TYR A 265 2.42 0.21 -19.60
C TYR A 265 1.84 1.07 -20.73
N LYS A 266 0.59 1.50 -20.52
CA LYS A 266 -0.09 2.50 -21.36
C LYS A 266 0.04 3.86 -20.70
N ASP A 267 0.34 4.87 -21.51
CA ASP A 267 0.40 6.27 -21.08
C ASP A 267 -1.00 6.87 -20.96
N PHE A 268 -1.20 7.61 -19.86
CA PHE A 268 -2.38 8.42 -19.61
C PHE A 268 -1.95 9.86 -19.30
N HIS A 269 -2.80 10.83 -19.64
CA HIS A 269 -2.51 12.24 -19.37
C HIS A 269 -2.69 12.60 -17.89
N ASN A 270 -3.60 11.93 -17.21
CA ASN A 270 -3.92 12.18 -15.81
C ASN A 270 -4.49 10.94 -15.11
N VAL A 271 -4.60 11.03 -13.79
CA VAL A 271 -5.08 9.94 -12.94
C VAL A 271 -6.56 9.61 -13.20
N GLU A 272 -7.38 10.60 -13.50
CA GLU A 272 -8.82 10.40 -13.74
C GLU A 272 -9.06 9.52 -14.98
N GLU A 273 -8.31 9.75 -16.06
CA GLU A 273 -8.38 8.91 -17.26
C GLU A 273 -7.95 7.48 -16.98
N GLY A 274 -6.87 7.29 -16.21
CA GLY A 274 -6.37 5.98 -15.81
C GLY A 274 -7.38 5.21 -14.95
N LEU A 275 -7.96 5.85 -13.94
CA LEU A 275 -9.00 5.23 -13.11
C LEU A 275 -10.27 4.89 -13.91
N LYS A 276 -10.68 5.74 -14.85
CA LYS A 276 -11.78 5.45 -15.75
C LYS A 276 -11.49 4.25 -16.66
N ALA A 277 -10.23 4.07 -17.08
CA ALA A 277 -9.82 2.92 -17.87
C ALA A 277 -9.89 1.60 -17.05
N VAL A 278 -9.62 1.66 -15.75
CA VAL A 278 -9.83 0.52 -14.84
C VAL A 278 -11.32 0.24 -14.63
N ASP A 279 -12.14 1.27 -14.45
CA ASP A 279 -13.59 1.12 -14.25
C ASP A 279 -14.28 0.45 -15.46
N ASN A 280 -13.90 0.81 -16.67
CA ASN A 280 -14.48 0.27 -17.89
C ASN A 280 -13.81 -1.02 -18.43
N ASP A 281 -12.97 -1.68 -17.62
CA ASP A 281 -12.25 -2.92 -17.94
C ASP A 281 -11.29 -2.83 -19.15
N SER A 282 -10.87 -1.61 -19.56
CA SER A 282 -9.86 -1.43 -20.62
C SER A 282 -8.43 -1.49 -20.09
N LEU A 283 -8.28 -1.51 -18.77
CA LEU A 283 -7.02 -1.62 -18.04
C LEU A 283 -7.23 -2.50 -16.81
N ASP A 284 -6.28 -3.41 -16.54
CA ASP A 284 -6.34 -4.29 -15.37
C ASP A 284 -5.86 -3.59 -14.09
N ALA A 285 -4.82 -2.75 -14.21
CA ALA A 285 -4.26 -1.99 -13.10
C ALA A 285 -3.74 -0.62 -13.55
N PHE A 286 -4.04 0.41 -12.77
CA PHE A 286 -3.43 1.72 -12.91
C PHE A 286 -2.48 1.96 -11.73
N VAL A 287 -1.22 2.28 -12.01
CA VAL A 287 -0.15 2.44 -11.01
C VAL A 287 0.13 3.91 -10.82
N TYR A 288 0.09 4.37 -9.59
CA TYR A 288 0.41 5.74 -9.23
C TYR A 288 0.64 5.88 -7.72
N ASP A 289 0.90 7.12 -7.25
CA ASP A 289 1.04 7.45 -5.83
C ASP A 289 -0.21 7.11 -5.02
N GLU A 290 -0.06 6.44 -3.89
CA GLU A 290 -1.16 5.99 -3.02
C GLU A 290 -2.06 7.14 -2.58
N ALA A 291 -1.47 8.25 -2.10
CA ALA A 291 -2.23 9.40 -1.60
C ALA A 291 -3.10 10.03 -2.70
N ILE A 292 -2.54 10.18 -3.89
CA ILE A 292 -3.23 10.75 -5.04
C ILE A 292 -4.33 9.81 -5.54
N LEU A 293 -4.06 8.50 -5.63
CA LEU A 293 -5.06 7.51 -6.01
C LEU A 293 -6.24 7.49 -5.03
N LYS A 294 -5.98 7.51 -3.73
CA LYS A 294 -7.03 7.55 -2.70
C LYS A 294 -7.93 8.75 -2.86
N TYR A 295 -7.34 9.93 -3.07
CA TYR A 295 -8.10 11.16 -3.29
C TYR A 295 -9.04 11.04 -4.49
N TYR A 296 -8.53 10.61 -5.66
CA TYR A 296 -9.35 10.52 -6.88
C TYR A 296 -10.40 9.41 -6.82
N VAL A 297 -10.09 8.27 -6.19
CA VAL A 297 -11.07 7.19 -5.97
C VAL A 297 -12.21 7.66 -5.09
N HIS A 298 -11.91 8.44 -4.04
CA HIS A 298 -12.94 9.01 -3.16
C HIS A 298 -13.75 10.10 -3.87
N LYS A 299 -13.07 11.06 -4.51
CA LYS A 299 -13.68 12.18 -5.25
C LYS A 299 -14.64 11.70 -6.34
N ASN A 300 -14.25 10.70 -7.10
CA ASN A 300 -15.02 10.18 -8.24
C ASN A 300 -16.01 9.07 -7.84
N LYS A 301 -16.17 8.79 -6.55
CA LYS A 301 -17.06 7.74 -6.00
C LYS A 301 -16.76 6.32 -6.50
N TYR A 302 -15.48 6.03 -6.75
CA TYR A 302 -15.02 4.71 -7.18
C TYR A 302 -14.72 3.76 -6.02
N ALA A 303 -14.92 4.16 -4.75
CA ALA A 303 -14.50 3.39 -3.56
C ALA A 303 -15.08 1.96 -3.49
N GLU A 304 -16.27 1.72 -4.06
CA GLU A 304 -16.86 0.39 -4.15
C GLU A 304 -16.45 -0.40 -5.40
N ILE A 305 -15.89 0.27 -6.41
CA ILE A 305 -15.56 -0.28 -7.73
C ILE A 305 -14.07 -0.53 -7.89
N ILE A 306 -13.26 0.37 -7.35
CA ILE A 306 -11.79 0.34 -7.46
C ILE A 306 -11.18 0.15 -6.09
N LYS A 307 -10.33 -0.87 -5.97
CA LYS A 307 -9.51 -1.14 -4.78
C LYS A 307 -8.11 -0.60 -5.01
N ILE A 308 -7.59 0.13 -4.03
CA ILE A 308 -6.20 0.57 -3.98
C ILE A 308 -5.41 -0.42 -3.15
N ILE A 309 -4.30 -0.89 -3.70
CA ILE A 309 -3.38 -1.84 -3.08
C ILE A 309 -2.02 -1.17 -2.97
N PRO A 310 -1.62 -0.72 -1.77
CA PRO A 310 -0.32 -0.12 -1.57
C PRO A 310 0.79 -1.14 -1.79
N SER A 311 1.88 -0.71 -2.43
CA SER A 311 3.11 -1.48 -2.50
C SER A 311 3.90 -1.33 -1.20
N ALA A 312 4.25 -2.44 -0.55
CA ALA A 312 5.08 -2.41 0.66
C ALA A 312 6.57 -2.08 0.37
N TYR A 313 7.00 -2.10 -0.89
CA TYR A 313 8.42 -2.10 -1.25
C TYR A 313 8.91 -0.79 -1.87
N PHE A 314 8.01 0.08 -2.36
CA PHE A 314 8.42 1.26 -3.12
C PHE A 314 7.81 2.51 -2.53
N LYS A 315 8.70 3.36 -2.02
CA LYS A 315 8.37 4.67 -1.49
C LYS A 315 8.77 5.74 -2.47
N GLU A 316 7.93 6.74 -2.62
CA GLU A 316 8.23 7.94 -3.36
C GLU A 316 8.34 9.11 -2.39
N TYR A 317 9.30 9.99 -2.65
CA TYR A 317 9.65 11.12 -1.81
C TYR A 317 9.24 12.39 -2.54
N PHE A 318 8.27 13.13 -2.01
CA PHE A 318 7.84 14.39 -2.59
C PHE A 318 8.63 15.55 -2.01
N SER A 319 9.23 16.32 -2.91
CA SER A 319 10.08 17.47 -2.58
C SER A 319 9.78 18.63 -3.50
N PHE A 320 10.11 19.84 -3.07
CA PHE A 320 10.20 21.01 -3.93
C PHE A 320 11.49 20.97 -4.76
N ALA A 321 11.53 21.66 -5.89
CA ALA A 321 12.71 21.69 -6.73
C ALA A 321 13.14 23.12 -7.07
N SER A 322 14.46 23.35 -7.08
CA SER A 322 15.08 24.63 -7.44
C SER A 322 16.55 24.43 -7.85
N ASN A 323 17.09 25.29 -8.69
CA ASN A 323 18.52 25.33 -8.97
C ASN A 323 19.26 26.37 -8.10
N ASP A 324 18.53 27.20 -7.33
CA ASP A 324 19.11 28.10 -6.34
C ASP A 324 19.37 27.32 -5.03
N TYR A 325 20.62 26.96 -4.82
CA TYR A 325 21.05 26.23 -3.62
C TYR A 325 20.83 27.01 -2.33
N GLN A 326 20.99 28.35 -2.38
CA GLN A 326 20.78 29.17 -1.19
C GLN A 326 19.29 29.21 -0.81
N LEU A 327 18.43 29.38 -1.80
CA LEU A 327 16.97 29.31 -1.59
C LEU A 327 16.55 27.94 -1.02
N LEU A 328 17.05 26.84 -1.60
CA LEU A 328 16.75 25.50 -1.08
C LEU A 328 17.21 25.30 0.37
N LYS A 329 18.34 25.88 0.75
CA LYS A 329 18.82 25.80 2.13
C LYS A 329 17.90 26.53 3.08
N GLU A 330 17.51 27.77 2.75
CA GLU A 330 16.58 28.57 3.54
C GLU A 330 15.20 27.90 3.65
N VAL A 331 14.68 27.39 2.53
CA VAL A 331 13.42 26.63 2.47
C VAL A 331 13.51 25.37 3.35
N ASN A 332 14.60 24.61 3.30
CA ASN A 332 14.76 23.39 4.08
C ASN A 332 14.78 23.63 5.58
N GLU A 333 15.38 24.74 6.04
CA GLU A 333 15.41 25.08 7.48
C GLU A 333 13.97 25.23 8.01
N VAL A 334 13.13 26.01 7.33
CA VAL A 334 11.72 26.23 7.73
C VAL A 334 10.84 25.01 7.46
N LEU A 335 11.07 24.32 6.33
CA LEU A 335 10.32 23.11 5.97
C LEU A 335 10.41 22.04 7.06
N ILE A 336 11.62 21.77 7.58
CA ILE A 336 11.82 20.78 8.63
C ILE A 336 11.10 21.20 9.91
N GLU A 337 11.17 22.47 10.32
CA GLU A 337 10.44 22.96 11.49
C GLU A 337 8.93 22.72 11.36
N ILE A 338 8.36 22.94 10.16
CA ILE A 338 6.93 22.74 9.92
C ILE A 338 6.57 21.25 9.97
N ILE A 339 7.31 20.37 9.27
CA ILE A 339 6.96 18.95 9.20
C ILE A 339 7.22 18.19 10.50
N GLU A 340 8.08 18.70 11.40
CA GLU A 340 8.28 18.17 12.75
C GLU A 340 7.21 18.67 13.75
N SER A 341 6.39 19.65 13.37
CA SER A 341 5.33 20.17 14.22
C SER A 341 4.09 19.25 14.22
N SER A 342 3.32 19.25 15.30
CA SER A 342 2.04 18.54 15.37
C SER A 342 0.97 19.11 14.41
N GLU A 343 1.13 20.35 13.96
CA GLU A 343 0.20 20.99 13.03
C GLU A 343 0.30 20.41 11.62
N TRP A 344 1.43 19.77 11.29
CA TRP A 344 1.63 19.15 9.98
C TRP A 344 0.65 18.00 9.72
N GLU A 345 0.35 17.19 10.73
CA GLU A 345 -0.66 16.13 10.63
C GLU A 345 -2.04 16.70 10.33
N ASP A 346 -2.44 17.77 11.02
CA ASP A 346 -3.71 18.46 10.81
C ASP A 346 -3.80 19.04 9.38
N ASP A 347 -2.69 19.60 8.86
CA ASP A 347 -2.61 20.11 7.50
C ASP A 347 -2.82 19.02 6.45
N LEU A 348 -2.29 17.82 6.66
CA LEU A 348 -2.48 16.67 5.77
C LEU A 348 -3.91 16.14 5.86
N GLU A 349 -4.45 15.97 7.07
CA GLU A 349 -5.82 15.48 7.30
C GLU A 349 -6.88 16.42 6.69
N LYS A 350 -6.66 17.73 6.68
CA LYS A 350 -7.51 18.72 6.01
C LYS A 350 -7.79 18.37 4.55
N TYR A 351 -6.82 17.73 3.89
CA TYR A 351 -6.90 17.30 2.49
C TYR A 351 -7.16 15.80 2.32
N GLY A 352 -7.49 15.09 3.41
CA GLY A 352 -7.79 13.66 3.39
C GLY A 352 -6.56 12.77 3.18
N ILE A 353 -5.38 13.26 3.54
CA ILE A 353 -4.12 12.51 3.50
C ILE A 353 -3.82 11.99 4.90
N GLU A 354 -3.68 10.67 5.03
CA GLU A 354 -3.27 10.03 6.27
C GLU A 354 -1.75 10.19 6.47
N TYR A 355 -1.34 10.73 7.62
CA TYR A 355 0.05 10.67 8.04
C TYR A 355 0.37 9.23 8.48
N ARG A 356 1.47 8.69 7.99
CA ARG A 356 1.96 7.37 8.40
C ARG A 356 3.40 7.52 8.87
N ASP A 357 3.64 7.14 10.11
CA ASP A 357 4.98 7.00 10.71
C ASP A 357 5.90 6.02 9.93
#